data_074a14223f5d191214a9848633c119ef
#
_entry.id   074a14223f5d191214a9848633c119ef
#
_cell.length_a   1.000
_cell.length_b   1.000
_cell.length_c   1.000
_cell.angle_alpha   90.00
_cell.angle_beta   90.00
_cell.angle_gamma   90.00
#
_symmetry.space_group_name_H-M   'P 1'
#
loop_
_entity.id
_entity.type
_entity.pdbx_description
1 polymer ?
#
loop_
_entity_poly.entity_id
_entity_poly.type
_entity_poly.pdbx_seq_one_letter_code
_entity_poly.pdbx_strand_id
1 'polypeptide(L)'
;MKPRNYMTLIALAMIAAAVLFAYACSSQKAEMVRPVKISDGEVDPTVWGKAYPTEYELWKKTEEPTPPGLSKYKRGFNTDRITYDKLAEFPYMALLFNGWGFGTEYNEPRGHMFMLRDQLDVDPSRVKAGGACLTCKTPYAPKLEKAMGHDYYAKPYKEVLAQVPEQHRTLGVACIDCHDNKDMSLRISREFTLGAAFKSIGVDQSKLTRQEMRTAVCAQCHVTYVVQKDKDMHSVAVFFPWEGSTWGNITIENIIKKLRSDPSYGEWKQSVTGFKMAFIRHPEFEMLSNNSVHWKAGASCADCHMPYTKVGVNKVSNHRIMSPLKNDMRPCMQCHTESAEWLKGQVLAIQDRTASLMVRSGYATATVAKLFEMANKAQESGKKIDQALYDKAKDYYEEAFYRAVFVGAENSVGFHNPTEAMRILGDSTAFAFKAEGLLRQALAKAGVNVPVKVDLELHKYLDNRGEKKLKANPNFEFKDPTGVQYNF
;
A
#
# COMPACT_ATOMS: atom_id res chain seq x y z
N MET A 1 2.45 -34.40 70.07
CA MET A 1 3.11 -33.85 68.84
C MET A 1 3.25 -32.34 69.02
N LYS A 2 4.44 -31.79 68.83
CA LYS A 2 4.69 -30.36 69.06
C LYS A 2 3.95 -29.54 67.98
N PRO A 3 3.33 -28.37 68.31
CA PRO A 3 2.52 -27.57 67.43
C PRO A 3 3.27 -27.11 66.13
N ARG A 4 4.58 -27.14 66.18
CA ARG A 4 5.46 -26.73 65.07
C ARG A 4 5.37 -27.69 63.86
N ASN A 5 5.04 -28.95 64.07
CA ASN A 5 4.91 -29.95 62.99
C ASN A 5 3.58 -29.83 62.20
N TYR A 6 2.53 -29.30 62.84
CA TYR A 6 1.23 -29.08 62.18
C TYR A 6 1.30 -27.89 61.21
N MET A 7 1.97 -26.80 61.59
CA MET A 7 2.15 -25.66 60.70
C MET A 7 2.96 -25.99 59.44
N THR A 8 3.99 -26.82 59.61
CA THR A 8 4.80 -27.29 58.46
C THR A 8 4.00 -28.20 57.53
N LEU A 9 3.16 -29.08 58.05
CA LEU A 9 2.26 -29.94 57.27
C LEU A 9 1.18 -29.14 56.53
N ILE A 10 0.61 -28.12 57.14
CA ILE A 10 -0.36 -27.21 56.52
C ILE A 10 0.30 -26.39 55.40
N ALA A 11 1.51 -25.89 55.65
CA ALA A 11 2.25 -25.15 54.59
C ALA A 11 2.59 -26.03 53.40
N LEU A 12 3.03 -27.26 53.62
CA LEU A 12 3.30 -28.22 52.54
C LEU A 12 2.02 -28.63 51.77
N ALA A 13 0.90 -28.77 52.47
CA ALA A 13 -0.39 -29.06 51.84
C ALA A 13 -0.88 -27.86 50.98
N MET A 14 -0.69 -26.65 51.45
CA MET A 14 -1.03 -25.44 50.69
C MET A 14 -0.14 -25.26 49.43
N ILE A 15 1.16 -25.54 49.56
CA ILE A 15 2.09 -25.53 48.44
C ILE A 15 1.72 -26.61 47.40
N ALA A 16 1.42 -27.81 47.87
CA ALA A 16 0.96 -28.92 46.98
C ALA A 16 -0.37 -28.57 46.28
N ALA A 17 -1.32 -27.97 47.00
CA ALA A 17 -2.58 -27.50 46.42
C ALA A 17 -2.36 -26.34 45.41
N ALA A 18 -1.46 -25.42 45.69
CA ALA A 18 -1.12 -24.34 44.77
C ALA A 18 -0.41 -24.85 43.48
N VAL A 19 0.48 -25.84 43.65
CA VAL A 19 1.14 -26.51 42.51
C VAL A 19 0.14 -27.32 41.67
N LEU A 20 -0.77 -28.03 42.30
CA LEU A 20 -1.84 -28.75 41.62
C LEU A 20 -2.82 -27.79 40.91
N PHE A 21 -3.13 -26.69 41.53
CA PHE A 21 -3.96 -25.65 40.93
C PHE A 21 -3.25 -24.97 39.76
N ALA A 22 -1.96 -24.66 39.91
CA ALA A 22 -1.14 -24.13 38.80
C ALA A 22 -1.00 -25.14 37.66
N TYR A 23 -0.90 -26.41 37.95
CA TYR A 23 -0.87 -27.47 36.94
C TYR A 23 -2.23 -27.69 36.26
N ALA A 24 -3.35 -27.61 37.01
CA ALA A 24 -4.70 -27.65 36.47
C ALA A 24 -5.06 -26.38 35.66
N CYS A 25 -4.47 -25.22 36.03
CA CYS A 25 -4.56 -23.98 35.31
C CYS A 25 -3.50 -23.82 34.22
N SER A 26 -2.48 -24.70 34.13
CA SER A 26 -1.63 -24.80 32.97
C SER A 26 -2.51 -25.24 31.80
N SER A 27 -2.88 -24.30 30.97
CA SER A 27 -3.76 -24.46 29.85
C SER A 27 -3.25 -25.62 28.97
N GLN A 28 -3.80 -26.82 29.12
CA GLN A 28 -3.92 -27.71 27.97
C GLN A 28 -4.62 -26.84 26.93
N LYS A 29 -3.90 -26.45 25.86
CA LYS A 29 -4.54 -25.85 24.70
C LYS A 29 -5.64 -26.83 24.33
N ALA A 30 -6.90 -26.47 24.59
CA ALA A 30 -8.02 -27.29 24.18
C ALA A 30 -7.84 -27.50 22.68
N GLU A 31 -7.65 -28.74 22.28
CA GLU A 31 -7.52 -29.07 20.87
C GLU A 31 -8.84 -28.68 20.21
N MET A 32 -8.75 -27.71 19.33
CA MET A 32 -9.95 -27.15 18.67
C MET A 32 -10.50 -28.24 17.76
N VAL A 33 -11.61 -28.85 18.15
CA VAL A 33 -12.31 -29.84 17.33
C VAL A 33 -12.83 -29.12 16.09
N ARG A 34 -12.20 -29.36 14.95
CA ARG A 34 -12.62 -28.79 13.66
C ARG A 34 -13.59 -29.78 12.99
N PRO A 35 -14.76 -29.30 12.53
CA PRO A 35 -15.71 -30.16 11.85
C PRO A 35 -15.21 -30.70 10.50
N VAL A 36 -14.22 -29.99 9.91
CA VAL A 36 -13.63 -30.31 8.61
C VAL A 36 -12.11 -30.14 8.65
N LYS A 37 -11.38 -31.14 8.14
CA LYS A 37 -9.94 -31.02 7.93
C LYS A 37 -9.66 -30.21 6.68
N ILE A 38 -8.85 -29.19 6.81
CA ILE A 38 -8.39 -28.36 5.68
C ILE A 38 -7.09 -28.95 5.16
N SER A 39 -7.05 -29.29 3.87
CA SER A 39 -5.87 -29.87 3.21
C SER A 39 -4.74 -28.84 3.05
N ASP A 40 -3.50 -29.33 2.95
CA ASP A 40 -2.36 -28.45 2.65
C ASP A 40 -2.56 -27.79 1.28
N GLY A 41 -2.36 -26.47 1.25
CA GLY A 41 -2.51 -25.69 0.03
C GLY A 41 -3.96 -25.49 -0.43
N GLU A 42 -4.95 -25.74 0.43
CA GLU A 42 -6.35 -25.46 0.13
C GLU A 42 -6.58 -23.97 -0.08
N VAL A 43 -7.02 -23.61 -1.27
CA VAL A 43 -7.22 -22.22 -1.69
C VAL A 43 -8.67 -21.80 -1.56
N ASP A 44 -9.61 -22.75 -1.73
CA ASP A 44 -11.04 -22.45 -1.75
C ASP A 44 -11.53 -21.98 -0.35
N PRO A 45 -11.92 -20.70 -0.20
CA PRO A 45 -12.37 -20.18 1.09
C PRO A 45 -13.66 -20.84 1.59
N THR A 46 -14.45 -21.50 0.72
CA THR A 46 -15.66 -22.22 1.13
C THR A 46 -15.35 -23.47 1.96
N VAL A 47 -14.20 -24.12 1.69
CA VAL A 47 -13.71 -25.25 2.51
C VAL A 47 -13.30 -24.76 3.89
N TRP A 48 -12.59 -23.63 3.96
CA TRP A 48 -12.25 -22.96 5.22
C TRP A 48 -13.50 -22.54 5.99
N GLY A 49 -14.52 -22.04 5.29
CA GLY A 49 -15.79 -21.63 5.86
C GLY A 49 -16.56 -22.75 6.57
N LYS A 50 -16.39 -24.02 6.14
CA LYS A 50 -16.97 -25.17 6.84
C LYS A 50 -16.33 -25.41 8.22
N ALA A 51 -15.04 -25.06 8.37
CA ALA A 51 -14.30 -25.16 9.63
C ALA A 51 -14.42 -23.89 10.49
N TYR A 52 -14.53 -22.73 9.85
CA TYR A 52 -14.54 -21.40 10.48
C TYR A 52 -15.66 -20.51 9.89
N PRO A 53 -16.94 -20.87 10.14
CA PRO A 53 -18.08 -20.22 9.50
C PRO A 53 -18.22 -18.73 9.85
N THR A 54 -17.90 -18.36 11.09
CA THR A 54 -18.01 -16.95 11.54
C THR A 54 -17.04 -16.05 10.80
N GLU A 55 -15.78 -16.45 10.72
CA GLU A 55 -14.72 -15.70 10.05
C GLU A 55 -14.96 -15.64 8.53
N TYR A 56 -15.44 -16.74 7.95
CA TYR A 56 -15.79 -16.81 6.54
C TYR A 56 -16.95 -15.86 6.19
N GLU A 57 -18.03 -15.83 6.98
CA GLU A 57 -19.15 -14.93 6.74
C GLU A 57 -18.75 -13.45 6.92
N LEU A 58 -17.84 -13.16 7.86
CA LEU A 58 -17.28 -11.81 7.99
C LEU A 58 -16.39 -11.45 6.81
N TRP A 59 -15.57 -12.38 6.31
CA TRP A 59 -14.74 -12.16 5.14
C TRP A 59 -15.56 -11.91 3.87
N LYS A 60 -16.65 -12.66 3.65
CA LYS A 60 -17.58 -12.43 2.54
C LYS A 60 -18.12 -11.01 2.52
N LYS A 61 -18.31 -10.39 3.68
CA LYS A 61 -18.78 -8.99 3.76
C LYS A 61 -17.80 -7.97 3.18
N THR A 62 -16.59 -8.36 2.81
CA THR A 62 -15.70 -7.48 2.02
C THR A 62 -16.21 -7.26 0.59
N GLU A 63 -17.22 -8.02 0.14
CA GLU A 63 -17.95 -7.83 -1.11
C GLU A 63 -19.01 -6.73 -1.03
N GLU A 64 -19.52 -6.41 0.16
CA GLU A 64 -20.56 -5.41 0.32
C GLU A 64 -20.09 -4.03 -0.13
N PRO A 65 -20.91 -3.33 -0.95
CA PRO A 65 -20.55 -2.01 -1.44
C PRO A 65 -20.36 -1.04 -0.29
N THR A 66 -19.46 -0.10 -0.51
CA THR A 66 -19.23 1.00 0.44
C THR A 66 -19.99 2.22 -0.05
N PRO A 67 -20.99 2.71 0.70
CA PRO A 67 -21.70 3.92 0.33
C PRO A 67 -20.77 5.12 0.20
N PRO A 68 -21.02 6.05 -0.75
CA PRO A 68 -20.29 7.31 -0.82
C PRO A 68 -20.55 8.16 0.42
N GLY A 69 -19.61 9.07 0.73
CA GLY A 69 -19.79 10.06 1.81
C GLY A 69 -19.36 9.61 3.20
N LEU A 70 -18.95 8.34 3.41
CA LEU A 70 -18.40 7.90 4.69
C LEU A 70 -17.00 8.46 4.96
N SER A 71 -16.27 8.81 3.93
CA SER A 71 -14.96 9.45 4.00
C SER A 71 -14.90 10.57 2.99
N LYS A 72 -14.27 11.70 3.36
CA LYS A 72 -14.04 12.84 2.47
C LYS A 72 -13.10 12.52 1.32
N TYR A 73 -12.14 11.61 1.55
CA TYR A 73 -11.04 11.27 0.62
C TYR A 73 -11.16 9.89 0.00
N LYS A 74 -12.21 9.13 0.33
CA LYS A 74 -12.51 7.81 -0.23
C LYS A 74 -13.97 7.77 -0.65
N ARG A 75 -14.18 7.55 -1.95
CA ARG A 75 -15.53 7.69 -2.54
C ARG A 75 -16.44 6.49 -2.30
N GLY A 76 -15.88 5.40 -1.76
CA GLY A 76 -16.60 4.14 -1.68
C GLY A 76 -16.54 3.36 -2.98
N PHE A 77 -17.30 2.29 -3.09
CA PHE A 77 -17.37 1.49 -4.29
C PHE A 77 -18.78 0.90 -4.53
N ASN A 78 -18.98 0.48 -5.77
CA ASN A 78 -20.13 -0.26 -6.24
C ASN A 78 -19.70 -1.69 -6.58
N THR A 79 -20.52 -2.71 -6.33
CA THR A 79 -20.20 -4.11 -6.62
C THR A 79 -19.97 -4.39 -8.10
N ASP A 80 -20.65 -3.63 -8.97
CA ASP A 80 -20.68 -3.89 -10.41
C ASP A 80 -19.41 -3.44 -11.11
N ARG A 81 -18.79 -2.37 -10.66
CA ARG A 81 -17.64 -1.76 -11.33
C ARG A 81 -16.89 -0.76 -10.45
N ILE A 82 -15.66 -0.51 -10.83
CA ILE A 82 -14.88 0.63 -10.35
C ILE A 82 -15.46 1.91 -10.97
N THR A 83 -15.82 2.89 -10.15
CA THR A 83 -16.51 4.11 -10.59
C THR A 83 -15.69 5.37 -10.39
N TYR A 84 -14.61 5.34 -9.59
CA TYR A 84 -13.86 6.52 -9.19
C TYR A 84 -12.52 6.62 -9.88
N ASP A 85 -12.25 7.80 -10.40
CA ASP A 85 -11.08 8.14 -11.17
C ASP A 85 -10.14 9.03 -10.33
N LYS A 86 -9.09 8.44 -9.79
CA LYS A 86 -8.10 9.16 -8.99
C LYS A 86 -7.36 10.22 -9.80
N LEU A 87 -7.25 10.06 -11.10
CA LEU A 87 -6.62 11.06 -11.98
C LEU A 87 -7.51 12.30 -12.16
N ALA A 88 -8.82 12.15 -12.10
CA ALA A 88 -9.74 13.30 -12.06
C ALA A 88 -9.74 14.00 -10.71
N GLU A 89 -9.49 13.27 -9.61
CA GLU A 89 -9.36 13.85 -8.26
C GLU A 89 -8.05 14.60 -8.08
N PHE A 90 -6.95 14.09 -8.65
CA PHE A 90 -5.60 14.65 -8.60
C PHE A 90 -5.03 14.81 -10.01
N PRO A 91 -5.47 15.80 -10.80
CA PRO A 91 -5.16 15.94 -12.22
C PRO A 91 -3.67 15.96 -12.55
N TYR A 92 -2.82 16.50 -11.67
CA TYR A 92 -1.38 16.49 -11.82
C TYR A 92 -0.80 15.06 -11.93
N MET A 93 -1.46 14.07 -11.36
CA MET A 93 -1.02 12.67 -11.47
C MET A 93 -1.12 12.15 -12.90
N ALA A 94 -2.10 12.59 -13.69
CA ALA A 94 -2.21 12.19 -15.10
C ALA A 94 -0.99 12.66 -15.91
N LEU A 95 -0.48 13.86 -15.63
CA LEU A 95 0.76 14.38 -16.20
C LEU A 95 1.98 13.62 -15.68
N LEU A 96 2.12 13.47 -14.37
CA LEU A 96 3.29 12.84 -13.75
C LEU A 96 3.42 11.36 -14.08
N PHE A 97 2.33 10.66 -14.34
CA PHE A 97 2.31 9.24 -14.70
C PHE A 97 2.16 8.99 -16.19
N ASN A 98 2.24 10.04 -17.01
CA ASN A 98 2.07 9.90 -18.47
C ASN A 98 3.14 8.98 -19.07
N GLY A 99 2.71 8.08 -19.95
CA GLY A 99 3.53 6.98 -20.48
C GLY A 99 3.48 5.70 -19.65
N TRP A 100 2.85 5.72 -18.48
CA TRP A 100 2.63 4.58 -17.62
C TRP A 100 1.13 4.18 -17.55
N GLY A 101 0.83 2.91 -17.31
CA GLY A 101 -0.56 2.46 -17.22
C GLY A 101 -1.38 3.17 -16.13
N PHE A 102 -0.76 3.62 -15.05
CA PHE A 102 -1.44 4.41 -14.01
C PHE A 102 -1.73 5.86 -14.44
N GLY A 103 -1.05 6.40 -15.44
CA GLY A 103 -1.42 7.67 -16.09
C GLY A 103 -2.61 7.53 -17.05
N THR A 104 -2.92 6.29 -17.45
CA THR A 104 -4.10 5.96 -18.24
C THR A 104 -5.34 5.78 -17.38
N GLU A 105 -5.21 4.98 -16.31
CA GLU A 105 -6.32 4.66 -15.41
C GLU A 105 -5.78 4.40 -14.00
N TYR A 106 -6.29 5.13 -12.99
CA TYR A 106 -5.95 4.96 -11.59
C TYR A 106 -7.23 4.99 -10.75
N ASN A 107 -7.67 3.82 -10.28
CA ASN A 107 -8.94 3.61 -9.61
C ASN A 107 -8.74 3.35 -8.12
N GLU A 108 -9.76 3.62 -7.31
CA GLU A 108 -9.86 3.07 -5.97
C GLU A 108 -10.19 1.58 -6.04
N PRO A 109 -9.47 0.71 -5.29
CA PRO A 109 -9.80 -0.71 -5.19
C PRO A 109 -11.08 -0.92 -4.38
N ARG A 110 -11.86 -1.95 -4.73
CA ARG A 110 -13.12 -2.26 -4.06
C ARG A 110 -12.95 -2.98 -2.72
N GLY A 111 -12.00 -3.88 -2.60
CA GLY A 111 -11.76 -4.66 -1.38
C GLY A 111 -11.20 -6.05 -1.68
N HIS A 112 -10.95 -6.86 -0.62
CA HIS A 112 -10.26 -8.13 -0.76
C HIS A 112 -10.96 -9.13 -1.67
N MET A 113 -12.30 -9.22 -1.64
CA MET A 113 -13.07 -10.06 -2.55
C MET A 113 -12.86 -9.70 -4.03
N PHE A 114 -12.67 -8.42 -4.32
CA PHE A 114 -12.53 -7.93 -5.69
C PHE A 114 -11.10 -7.79 -6.18
N MET A 115 -10.09 -8.15 -5.39
CA MET A 115 -8.68 -7.86 -5.71
C MET A 115 -8.27 -8.37 -7.09
N LEU A 116 -8.61 -9.61 -7.43
CA LEU A 116 -8.30 -10.16 -8.76
C LEU A 116 -9.28 -9.63 -9.82
N ARG A 117 -10.56 -9.51 -9.50
CA ARG A 117 -11.57 -8.96 -10.42
C ARG A 117 -11.26 -7.51 -10.79
N ASP A 118 -10.84 -6.67 -9.82
CA ASP A 118 -10.38 -5.31 -10.10
C ASP A 118 -9.23 -5.28 -11.09
N GLN A 119 -8.32 -6.27 -11.02
CA GLN A 119 -7.21 -6.39 -11.98
C GLN A 119 -7.68 -6.79 -13.39
N LEU A 120 -8.77 -7.54 -13.51
CA LEU A 120 -9.37 -7.90 -14.80
C LEU A 120 -10.14 -6.73 -15.43
N ASP A 121 -10.67 -5.85 -14.60
CA ASP A 121 -11.52 -4.73 -15.00
C ASP A 121 -10.73 -3.48 -15.41
N VAL A 122 -9.41 -3.42 -15.18
CA VAL A 122 -8.58 -2.25 -15.53
C VAL A 122 -8.24 -2.17 -17.02
N ASP A 123 -7.78 -1.00 -17.45
CA ASP A 123 -7.29 -0.78 -18.80
C ASP A 123 -6.17 -1.76 -19.18
N PRO A 124 -6.17 -2.33 -20.42
CA PRO A 124 -5.15 -3.29 -20.85
C PRO A 124 -3.70 -2.78 -20.71
N SER A 125 -3.45 -1.48 -20.77
CA SER A 125 -2.13 -0.89 -20.56
C SER A 125 -1.56 -1.12 -19.15
N ARG A 126 -2.42 -1.42 -18.17
CA ARG A 126 -2.03 -1.65 -16.77
C ARG A 126 -1.59 -3.08 -16.47
N VAL A 127 -1.80 -4.04 -17.36
CA VAL A 127 -1.50 -5.47 -17.14
C VAL A 127 -0.28 -5.96 -17.90
N LYS A 128 0.67 -5.07 -18.19
CA LYS A 128 1.88 -5.38 -18.98
C LYS A 128 2.98 -6.09 -18.18
N ALA A 129 2.86 -6.18 -16.86
CA ALA A 129 3.94 -6.69 -15.99
C ALA A 129 3.81 -8.20 -15.68
N GLY A 130 3.14 -8.98 -16.53
CA GLY A 130 3.01 -10.43 -16.37
C GLY A 130 2.42 -10.83 -15.01
N GLY A 131 2.93 -11.89 -14.40
CA GLY A 131 2.51 -12.37 -13.08
C GLY A 131 2.82 -11.41 -11.93
N ALA A 132 3.72 -10.43 -12.13
CA ALA A 132 3.94 -9.36 -11.16
C ALA A 132 2.63 -8.67 -10.77
N CYS A 133 1.69 -8.53 -11.71
CA CYS A 133 0.36 -7.98 -11.45
C CYS A 133 -0.50 -8.89 -10.56
N LEU A 134 -0.21 -10.19 -10.49
CA LEU A 134 -0.96 -11.18 -9.70
C LEU A 134 -0.40 -11.35 -8.28
N THR A 135 0.83 -10.92 -8.02
CA THR A 135 1.58 -11.20 -6.77
C THR A 135 0.77 -10.88 -5.51
N CYS A 136 0.03 -9.77 -5.52
CA CYS A 136 -0.81 -9.33 -4.38
C CYS A 136 -2.32 -9.52 -4.63
N LYS A 137 -2.73 -10.25 -5.69
CA LYS A 137 -4.13 -10.26 -6.14
C LYS A 137 -4.82 -11.62 -6.02
N THR A 138 -4.06 -12.70 -5.92
CA THR A 138 -4.60 -14.06 -5.87
C THR A 138 -3.83 -14.94 -4.89
N PRO A 139 -4.49 -15.87 -4.19
CA PRO A 139 -3.83 -16.86 -3.35
C PRO A 139 -3.00 -17.88 -4.13
N TYR A 140 -3.14 -17.91 -5.45
CA TYR A 140 -2.34 -18.77 -6.33
C TYR A 140 -0.93 -18.23 -6.59
N ALA A 141 -0.64 -16.95 -6.31
CA ALA A 141 0.62 -16.32 -6.65
C ALA A 141 1.86 -17.08 -6.15
N PRO A 142 1.94 -17.56 -4.89
CA PRO A 142 3.09 -18.33 -4.43
C PRO A 142 3.29 -19.66 -5.17
N LYS A 143 2.19 -20.34 -5.51
CA LYS A 143 2.23 -21.60 -6.25
C LYS A 143 2.65 -21.39 -7.71
N LEU A 144 2.14 -20.35 -8.34
CA LEU A 144 2.46 -20.00 -9.73
C LEU A 144 3.91 -19.55 -9.85
N GLU A 145 4.37 -18.69 -8.95
CA GLU A 145 5.77 -18.23 -8.94
C GLU A 145 6.74 -19.42 -8.78
N LYS A 146 6.48 -20.29 -7.81
CA LYS A 146 7.29 -21.50 -7.59
C LYS A 146 7.29 -22.45 -8.80
N ALA A 147 6.16 -22.60 -9.49
CA ALA A 147 6.02 -23.53 -10.60
C ALA A 147 6.60 -22.98 -11.91
N MET A 148 6.49 -21.68 -12.14
CA MET A 148 6.86 -21.02 -13.40
C MET A 148 8.24 -20.34 -13.33
N GLY A 149 8.75 -20.01 -12.14
CA GLY A 149 10.00 -19.29 -11.97
C GLY A 149 10.02 -17.96 -12.77
N HIS A 150 11.04 -17.78 -13.60
CA HIS A 150 11.18 -16.59 -14.43
C HIS A 150 9.96 -16.32 -15.32
N ASP A 151 9.35 -17.37 -15.86
CA ASP A 151 8.18 -17.26 -16.74
C ASP A 151 6.96 -16.62 -16.07
N TYR A 152 6.87 -16.73 -14.74
CA TYR A 152 5.83 -16.04 -13.97
C TYR A 152 5.86 -14.52 -14.21
N TYR A 153 7.03 -13.94 -14.31
CA TYR A 153 7.21 -12.50 -14.51
C TYR A 153 7.21 -12.12 -16.00
N ALA A 154 7.88 -12.93 -16.84
CA ALA A 154 8.16 -12.59 -18.23
C ALA A 154 6.98 -12.83 -19.18
N LYS A 155 6.16 -13.86 -18.92
CA LYS A 155 5.02 -14.18 -19.79
C LYS A 155 3.92 -13.13 -19.74
N PRO A 156 3.14 -12.99 -20.84
CA PRO A 156 1.96 -12.12 -20.84
C PRO A 156 1.00 -12.44 -19.71
N TYR A 157 0.43 -11.40 -19.11
CA TYR A 157 -0.50 -11.52 -17.97
C TYR A 157 -1.59 -12.57 -18.18
N LYS A 158 -2.20 -12.62 -19.38
CA LYS A 158 -3.28 -13.57 -19.70
C LYS A 158 -2.83 -15.02 -19.64
N GLU A 159 -1.58 -15.30 -20.01
CA GLU A 159 -1.02 -16.66 -19.96
C GLU A 159 -0.76 -17.12 -18.53
N VAL A 160 -0.26 -16.23 -17.69
CA VAL A 160 -0.07 -16.52 -16.26
C VAL A 160 -1.42 -16.71 -15.57
N LEU A 161 -2.39 -15.85 -15.84
CA LEU A 161 -3.74 -15.97 -15.29
C LEU A 161 -4.44 -17.25 -15.73
N ALA A 162 -4.20 -17.73 -16.95
CA ALA A 162 -4.77 -18.98 -17.45
C ALA A 162 -4.35 -20.22 -16.64
N GLN A 163 -3.24 -20.14 -15.88
CA GLN A 163 -2.80 -21.21 -14.95
C GLN A 163 -3.64 -21.26 -13.67
N VAL A 164 -4.41 -20.22 -13.36
CA VAL A 164 -5.38 -20.23 -12.25
C VAL A 164 -6.61 -21.03 -12.69
N PRO A 165 -7.10 -21.99 -11.86
CA PRO A 165 -8.33 -22.72 -12.15
C PRO A 165 -9.48 -21.77 -12.47
N GLU A 166 -10.29 -22.09 -13.46
CA GLU A 166 -11.32 -21.21 -14.00
C GLU A 166 -12.27 -20.65 -12.95
N GLN A 167 -12.73 -21.51 -12.04
CA GLN A 167 -13.62 -21.15 -10.93
C GLN A 167 -12.98 -20.15 -9.94
N HIS A 168 -11.65 -20.01 -9.94
CA HIS A 168 -10.91 -19.11 -9.04
C HIS A 168 -10.26 -17.91 -9.76
N ARG A 169 -10.52 -17.70 -11.05
CA ARG A 169 -9.97 -16.56 -11.81
C ARG A 169 -10.50 -15.19 -11.37
N THR A 170 -11.46 -15.17 -10.46
CA THR A 170 -11.96 -13.93 -9.82
C THR A 170 -11.72 -13.94 -8.32
N LEU A 171 -11.12 -15.00 -7.76
CA LEU A 171 -10.86 -15.14 -6.34
C LEU A 171 -9.75 -14.16 -5.91
N GLY A 172 -10.12 -13.20 -5.05
CA GLY A 172 -9.19 -12.29 -4.40
C GLY A 172 -8.47 -12.92 -3.20
N VAL A 173 -8.07 -12.11 -2.24
CA VAL A 173 -7.37 -12.56 -1.03
C VAL A 173 -8.23 -13.54 -0.25
N ALA A 174 -7.66 -14.71 0.09
CA ALA A 174 -8.34 -15.80 0.76
C ALA A 174 -7.67 -16.20 2.10
N CYS A 175 -8.29 -17.10 2.83
CA CYS A 175 -7.82 -17.52 4.16
C CYS A 175 -6.35 -17.98 4.16
N ILE A 176 -5.95 -18.73 3.14
CA ILE A 176 -4.59 -19.27 2.99
C ILE A 176 -3.51 -18.21 2.82
N ASP A 177 -3.88 -17.00 2.40
CA ASP A 177 -2.91 -15.90 2.28
C ASP A 177 -2.35 -15.45 3.62
N CYS A 178 -3.14 -15.63 4.70
CA CYS A 178 -2.80 -15.17 6.04
C CYS A 178 -2.67 -16.31 7.07
N HIS A 179 -3.29 -17.46 6.85
CA HIS A 179 -3.39 -18.53 7.84
C HIS A 179 -2.77 -19.85 7.41
N ASP A 180 -2.17 -20.56 8.36
CA ASP A 180 -1.81 -21.96 8.22
C ASP A 180 -3.08 -22.83 8.37
N ASN A 181 -3.22 -23.84 7.52
CA ASN A 181 -4.39 -24.73 7.54
C ASN A 181 -4.42 -25.66 8.74
N LYS A 182 -3.30 -25.89 9.40
CA LYS A 182 -3.19 -26.86 10.52
C LYS A 182 -3.79 -26.33 11.81
N ASP A 183 -3.48 -25.08 12.15
CA ASP A 183 -3.81 -24.50 13.46
C ASP A 183 -4.34 -23.06 13.41
N MET A 184 -4.54 -22.50 12.20
CA MET A 184 -4.94 -21.10 11.99
C MET A 184 -3.92 -20.08 12.49
N SER A 185 -2.69 -20.46 12.77
CA SER A 185 -1.63 -19.51 13.04
C SER A 185 -1.43 -18.58 11.84
N LEU A 186 -1.00 -17.35 12.13
CA LEU A 186 -0.65 -16.40 11.05
C LEU A 186 0.64 -16.86 10.39
N ARG A 187 0.69 -16.76 9.06
CA ARG A 187 1.88 -17.11 8.28
C ARG A 187 2.14 -16.11 7.15
N ILE A 188 3.38 -16.02 6.74
CA ILE A 188 3.77 -15.34 5.50
C ILE A 188 3.63 -16.38 4.37
N SER A 189 2.71 -16.13 3.45
CA SER A 189 2.51 -17.00 2.29
C SER A 189 3.42 -16.60 1.10
N ARG A 190 3.85 -15.34 1.05
CA ARG A 190 4.65 -14.77 -0.03
C ARG A 190 6.12 -14.69 0.36
N GLU A 191 6.77 -15.87 0.50
CA GLU A 191 8.20 -15.97 0.82
C GLU A 191 9.09 -15.34 -0.25
N PHE A 192 8.66 -15.36 -1.51
CA PHE A 192 9.41 -14.82 -2.64
C PHE A 192 9.45 -13.28 -2.67
N THR A 193 8.59 -12.60 -1.92
CA THR A 193 8.61 -11.13 -1.76
C THR A 193 8.87 -10.71 -0.31
N LEU A 194 7.89 -10.82 0.59
CA LEU A 194 8.05 -10.38 1.99
C LEU A 194 9.12 -11.21 2.72
N GLY A 195 9.15 -12.53 2.54
CA GLY A 195 10.19 -13.38 3.14
C GLY A 195 11.59 -12.97 2.67
N ALA A 196 11.76 -12.70 1.37
CA ALA A 196 13.01 -12.18 0.83
C ALA A 196 13.38 -10.79 1.37
N ALA A 197 12.38 -9.90 1.52
CA ALA A 197 12.58 -8.57 2.10
C ALA A 197 13.00 -8.65 3.57
N PHE A 198 12.39 -9.51 4.37
CA PHE A 198 12.82 -9.77 5.74
C PHE A 198 14.28 -10.20 5.83
N LYS A 199 14.69 -11.14 4.97
CA LYS A 199 16.11 -11.56 4.90
C LYS A 199 17.03 -10.40 4.56
N SER A 200 16.63 -9.51 3.65
CA SER A 200 17.46 -8.37 3.22
C SER A 200 17.72 -7.34 4.33
N ILE A 201 16.84 -7.28 5.33
CA ILE A 201 16.94 -6.38 6.50
C ILE A 201 17.26 -7.14 7.80
N GLY A 202 17.63 -8.44 7.71
CA GLY A 202 18.05 -9.23 8.88
C GLY A 202 16.92 -9.64 9.83
N VAL A 203 15.67 -9.66 9.38
CA VAL A 203 14.51 -10.09 10.19
C VAL A 203 14.32 -11.60 10.08
N ASP A 204 14.33 -12.28 11.22
CA ASP A 204 13.94 -13.68 11.34
C ASP A 204 12.43 -13.76 11.60
N GLN A 205 11.67 -14.11 10.58
CA GLN A 205 10.20 -14.18 10.68
C GLN A 205 9.69 -15.18 11.73
N SER A 206 10.49 -16.21 12.07
CA SER A 206 10.12 -17.19 13.09
C SER A 206 10.10 -16.62 14.51
N LYS A 207 10.76 -15.47 14.72
CA LYS A 207 10.85 -14.75 15.99
C LYS A 207 9.82 -13.64 16.13
N LEU A 208 9.06 -13.35 15.07
CA LEU A 208 8.02 -12.35 15.16
C LEU A 208 6.96 -12.76 16.18
N THR A 209 6.63 -11.84 17.06
CA THR A 209 5.52 -12.01 17.99
C THR A 209 4.19 -12.14 17.25
N ARG A 210 3.17 -12.67 17.91
CA ARG A 210 1.82 -12.70 17.33
C ARG A 210 1.33 -11.32 16.93
N GLN A 211 1.68 -10.27 17.68
CA GLN A 211 1.29 -8.90 17.38
C GLN A 211 1.99 -8.38 16.12
N GLU A 212 3.27 -8.66 15.97
CA GLU A 212 4.00 -8.31 14.74
C GLU A 212 3.49 -9.10 13.53
N MET A 213 3.14 -10.37 13.70
CA MET A 213 2.52 -11.18 12.63
C MET A 213 1.17 -10.60 12.19
N ARG A 214 0.39 -9.96 13.08
CA ARG A 214 -0.87 -9.27 12.73
C ARG A 214 -0.64 -8.01 11.88
N THR A 215 0.58 -7.57 11.75
CA THR A 215 1.02 -6.54 10.79
C THR A 215 1.67 -7.18 9.57
N ALA A 216 2.58 -8.14 9.76
CA ALA A 216 3.36 -8.76 8.70
C ALA A 216 2.49 -9.44 7.62
N VAL A 217 1.40 -10.08 7.99
CA VAL A 217 0.47 -10.69 7.01
C VAL A 217 -0.17 -9.66 6.07
N CYS A 218 -0.33 -8.41 6.51
CA CYS A 218 -0.82 -7.31 5.68
C CYS A 218 0.31 -6.76 4.79
N ALA A 219 1.53 -6.68 5.34
CA ALA A 219 2.72 -6.21 4.65
C ALA A 219 3.14 -7.09 3.46
N GLN A 220 2.54 -8.26 3.25
CA GLN A 220 2.73 -9.06 2.04
C GLN A 220 2.25 -8.34 0.76
N CYS A 221 1.30 -7.41 0.90
CA CYS A 221 0.64 -6.73 -0.21
C CYS A 221 0.54 -5.21 -0.02
N HIS A 222 0.45 -4.73 1.24
CA HIS A 222 0.33 -3.31 1.58
C HIS A 222 1.71 -2.68 1.84
N VAL A 223 2.54 -2.72 0.80
CA VAL A 223 3.93 -2.25 0.77
C VAL A 223 4.28 -1.67 -0.58
N THR A 224 5.33 -0.86 -0.62
CA THR A 224 5.90 -0.51 -1.92
C THR A 224 6.71 -1.69 -2.48
N TYR A 225 6.65 -1.86 -3.80
CA TYR A 225 7.40 -2.88 -4.51
C TYR A 225 7.90 -2.37 -5.84
N VAL A 226 8.96 -2.99 -6.33
CA VAL A 226 9.58 -2.74 -7.63
C VAL A 226 9.31 -3.92 -8.53
N VAL A 227 8.94 -3.63 -9.78
CA VAL A 227 8.91 -4.61 -10.87
C VAL A 227 10.17 -4.42 -11.70
N GLN A 228 11.20 -5.22 -11.39
CA GLN A 228 12.47 -5.16 -12.11
C GLN A 228 12.28 -5.51 -13.58
N LYS A 229 12.98 -4.79 -14.46
CA LYS A 229 12.90 -4.92 -15.90
C LYS A 229 14.25 -5.35 -16.51
N ASP A 230 14.18 -6.19 -17.54
CA ASP A 230 15.34 -6.41 -18.39
C ASP A 230 15.56 -5.25 -19.41
N LYS A 231 16.54 -5.42 -20.31
CA LYS A 231 16.87 -4.43 -21.34
C LYS A 231 15.71 -4.18 -22.32
N ASP A 232 14.85 -5.16 -22.51
CA ASP A 232 13.72 -5.13 -23.43
C ASP A 232 12.38 -4.75 -22.73
N MET A 233 12.49 -4.31 -21.47
CA MET A 233 11.38 -3.89 -20.61
C MET A 233 10.42 -5.02 -20.21
N HIS A 234 10.82 -6.31 -20.33
CA HIS A 234 10.07 -7.40 -19.73
C HIS A 234 10.27 -7.42 -18.20
N SER A 235 9.27 -7.90 -17.49
CA SER A 235 9.39 -8.08 -16.04
C SER A 235 10.22 -9.32 -15.73
N VAL A 236 11.13 -9.21 -14.77
CA VAL A 236 12.00 -10.33 -14.37
C VAL A 236 11.92 -10.68 -12.89
N ALA A 237 11.47 -9.75 -12.06
CA ALA A 237 11.27 -9.96 -10.62
C ALA A 237 10.33 -8.93 -10.01
N VAL A 238 9.81 -9.27 -8.83
CA VAL A 238 9.15 -8.33 -7.91
C VAL A 238 9.85 -8.43 -6.57
N PHE A 239 10.23 -7.29 -6.00
CA PHE A 239 10.85 -7.24 -4.67
C PHE A 239 10.48 -5.95 -3.92
N PHE A 240 10.67 -5.96 -2.60
CA PHE A 240 10.47 -4.78 -1.77
C PHE A 240 11.80 -4.05 -1.58
N PRO A 241 11.88 -2.74 -1.83
CA PRO A 241 13.13 -1.98 -1.81
C PRO A 241 13.55 -1.58 -0.38
N TRP A 242 13.66 -2.55 0.53
CA TRP A 242 13.92 -2.33 1.94
C TRP A 242 15.39 -2.44 2.34
N GLU A 243 16.26 -2.87 1.42
CA GLU A 243 17.69 -3.01 1.69
C GLU A 243 18.30 -1.74 2.30
N GLY A 244 19.07 -1.89 3.38
CA GLY A 244 19.61 -0.77 4.16
C GLY A 244 18.66 -0.19 5.21
N SER A 245 17.44 -0.71 5.32
CA SER A 245 16.47 -0.38 6.37
C SER A 245 16.52 -1.38 7.52
N THR A 246 15.77 -1.10 8.59
CA THR A 246 15.56 -2.02 9.71
C THR A 246 14.07 -2.20 9.96
N TRP A 247 13.69 -3.27 10.65
CA TRP A 247 12.31 -3.48 11.07
C TRP A 247 11.80 -2.31 11.91
N GLY A 248 10.67 -1.73 11.52
CA GLY A 248 10.12 -0.54 12.19
C GLY A 248 10.77 0.80 11.80
N ASN A 249 11.68 0.81 10.82
CA ASN A 249 12.32 2.03 10.32
C ASN A 249 12.67 1.88 8.82
N ILE A 250 11.65 1.76 8.00
CA ILE A 250 11.78 1.70 6.54
C ILE A 250 11.45 3.09 6.00
N THR A 251 12.48 3.83 5.60
CA THR A 251 12.35 5.24 5.23
C THR A 251 12.26 5.44 3.72
N ILE A 252 11.61 6.52 3.29
CA ILE A 252 11.56 6.90 1.87
C ILE A 252 12.97 7.18 1.31
N GLU A 253 13.89 7.66 2.13
CA GLU A 253 15.28 7.92 1.74
C GLU A 253 16.00 6.61 1.33
N ASN A 254 15.86 5.55 2.11
CA ASN A 254 16.41 4.24 1.78
C ASN A 254 15.75 3.65 0.53
N ILE A 255 14.43 3.81 0.42
CA ILE A 255 13.68 3.39 -0.77
C ILE A 255 14.19 4.11 -2.02
N ILE A 256 14.29 5.44 -2.01
CA ILE A 256 14.80 6.22 -3.14
C ILE A 256 16.25 5.80 -3.49
N LYS A 257 17.10 5.65 -2.49
CA LYS A 257 18.47 5.17 -2.69
C LYS A 257 18.48 3.82 -3.41
N LYS A 258 17.62 2.88 -3.00
CA LYS A 258 17.49 1.57 -3.67
C LYS A 258 16.95 1.72 -5.08
N LEU A 259 15.90 2.49 -5.30
CA LEU A 259 15.31 2.71 -6.63
C LEU A 259 16.30 3.30 -7.64
N ARG A 260 17.23 4.14 -7.18
CA ARG A 260 18.26 4.80 -8.01
C ARG A 260 19.54 4.00 -8.16
N SER A 261 19.69 2.89 -7.42
CA SER A 261 20.93 2.11 -7.42
C SER A 261 21.13 1.26 -8.68
N ASP A 262 20.08 0.97 -9.44
CA ASP A 262 20.13 0.15 -10.64
C ASP A 262 19.10 0.64 -11.68
N PRO A 263 19.54 0.93 -12.93
CA PRO A 263 18.64 1.34 -14.01
C PRO A 263 17.54 0.32 -14.36
N SER A 264 17.71 -0.96 -14.02
CA SER A 264 16.71 -2.02 -14.23
C SER A 264 15.45 -1.85 -13.35
N TYR A 265 15.54 -1.03 -12.29
CA TYR A 265 14.42 -0.70 -11.42
C TYR A 265 13.50 0.38 -12.00
N GLY A 266 13.93 1.06 -13.07
CA GLY A 266 13.04 1.92 -13.85
C GLY A 266 12.03 1.09 -14.63
N GLU A 267 10.75 1.29 -14.35
CA GLU A 267 9.66 0.46 -14.89
C GLU A 267 9.04 1.03 -16.16
N TRP A 268 9.23 2.32 -16.43
CA TRP A 268 8.59 3.02 -17.53
C TRP A 268 9.35 4.30 -17.89
N LYS A 269 9.11 4.78 -19.11
CA LYS A 269 9.61 6.08 -19.56
C LYS A 269 8.51 7.12 -19.39
N GLN A 270 8.74 8.11 -18.54
CA GLN A 270 7.83 9.23 -18.36
C GLN A 270 7.83 10.09 -19.63
N SER A 271 6.69 10.20 -20.29
CA SER A 271 6.63 10.82 -21.62
C SER A 271 6.96 12.33 -21.58
N VAL A 272 6.61 13.02 -20.50
CA VAL A 272 6.81 14.47 -20.35
C VAL A 272 8.30 14.82 -20.21
N THR A 273 9.02 14.11 -19.34
CA THR A 273 10.44 14.40 -19.06
C THR A 273 11.41 13.56 -19.91
N GLY A 274 10.95 12.43 -20.43
CA GLY A 274 11.80 11.44 -21.09
C GLY A 274 12.59 10.53 -20.13
N PHE A 275 12.43 10.67 -18.82
CA PHE A 275 13.18 9.91 -17.82
C PHE A 275 12.62 8.50 -17.64
N LYS A 276 13.52 7.55 -17.37
CA LYS A 276 13.15 6.21 -16.93
C LYS A 276 12.92 6.24 -15.42
N MET A 277 11.68 5.96 -15.00
CA MET A 277 11.24 6.11 -13.62
C MET A 277 10.85 4.77 -13.01
N ALA A 278 11.13 4.57 -11.73
CA ALA A 278 10.50 3.56 -10.90
C ALA A 278 9.12 4.04 -10.43
N PHE A 279 8.31 3.14 -9.90
CA PHE A 279 6.99 3.50 -9.38
C PHE A 279 6.79 3.01 -7.95
N ILE A 280 6.26 3.85 -7.09
CA ILE A 280 5.95 3.54 -5.69
C ILE A 280 4.46 3.23 -5.57
N ARG A 281 4.11 2.16 -4.87
CA ARG A 281 2.76 1.64 -4.68
C ARG A 281 2.55 1.25 -3.23
N HIS A 282 1.37 1.54 -2.69
CA HIS A 282 0.85 0.99 -1.43
C HIS A 282 1.81 1.01 -0.22
N PRO A 283 2.48 2.12 0.12
CA PRO A 283 3.47 2.13 1.20
C PRO A 283 2.84 2.24 2.61
N GLU A 284 1.71 1.57 2.84
CA GLU A 284 0.98 1.64 4.09
C GLU A 284 1.82 1.08 5.26
N PHE A 285 2.49 -0.07 5.02
CA PHE A 285 3.34 -0.67 6.04
C PHE A 285 4.54 0.21 6.36
N GLU A 286 5.25 0.69 5.33
CA GLU A 286 6.40 1.58 5.50
C GLU A 286 6.00 2.86 6.23
N MET A 287 4.86 3.44 5.90
CA MET A 287 4.38 4.65 6.55
C MET A 287 4.06 4.39 8.03
N LEU A 288 3.30 3.33 8.35
CA LEU A 288 2.92 2.99 9.72
C LEU A 288 4.15 2.62 10.55
N SER A 289 5.02 1.73 10.03
CA SER A 289 6.15 1.17 10.77
C SER A 289 7.27 2.16 11.00
N ASN A 290 7.37 3.23 10.21
CA ASN A 290 8.41 4.24 10.37
C ASN A 290 8.15 5.14 11.59
N ASN A 291 8.33 4.58 12.79
CA ASN A 291 8.25 5.30 14.06
C ASN A 291 6.93 6.06 14.31
N SER A 292 5.80 5.65 13.70
CA SER A 292 4.50 6.28 13.99
C SER A 292 4.10 6.09 15.46
N VAL A 293 3.21 6.93 15.96
CA VAL A 293 2.74 6.85 17.34
C VAL A 293 2.04 5.52 17.64
N HIS A 294 1.24 5.02 16.69
CA HIS A 294 0.53 3.75 16.83
C HIS A 294 1.49 2.55 16.76
N TRP A 295 2.50 2.59 15.89
CA TRP A 295 3.56 1.58 15.87
C TRP A 295 4.31 1.51 17.21
N LYS A 296 4.74 2.66 17.75
CA LYS A 296 5.41 2.75 19.04
C LYS A 296 4.53 2.29 20.20
N ALA A 297 3.22 2.48 20.11
CA ALA A 297 2.26 1.97 21.08
C ALA A 297 1.99 0.45 20.92
N GLY A 298 2.62 -0.22 19.97
CA GLY A 298 2.44 -1.66 19.71
C GLY A 298 1.15 -2.01 18.96
N ALA A 299 0.49 -1.05 18.31
CA ALA A 299 -0.68 -1.33 17.51
C ALA A 299 -0.31 -2.00 16.18
N SER A 300 -1.08 -3.04 15.82
CA SER A 300 -0.96 -3.73 14.52
C SER A 300 -1.98 -3.22 13.51
N CYS A 301 -1.78 -3.55 12.23
CA CYS A 301 -2.77 -3.30 11.18
C CYS A 301 -4.15 -3.89 11.55
N ALA A 302 -4.15 -5.11 12.09
CA ALA A 302 -5.38 -5.81 12.45
C ALA A 302 -6.14 -5.15 13.62
N ASP A 303 -5.48 -4.41 14.51
CA ASP A 303 -6.17 -3.72 15.62
C ASP A 303 -7.11 -2.63 15.10
N CYS A 304 -6.73 -1.97 14.01
CA CYS A 304 -7.53 -0.92 13.38
C CYS A 304 -8.47 -1.45 12.28
N HIS A 305 -8.00 -2.38 11.44
CA HIS A 305 -8.73 -2.85 10.26
C HIS A 305 -9.52 -4.15 10.47
N MET A 306 -9.21 -4.89 11.54
CA MET A 306 -9.87 -6.14 11.95
C MET A 306 -10.17 -6.13 13.45
N PRO A 307 -10.88 -5.10 13.97
CA PRO A 307 -11.12 -4.98 15.41
C PRO A 307 -11.85 -6.20 15.95
N TYR A 308 -11.64 -6.47 17.21
CA TYR A 308 -12.41 -7.52 17.86
C TYR A 308 -13.90 -7.18 17.86
N THR A 309 -14.71 -8.14 17.45
CA THR A 309 -16.18 -8.03 17.44
C THR A 309 -16.80 -9.22 18.17
N LYS A 310 -17.98 -9.02 18.77
CA LYS A 310 -18.73 -10.08 19.41
C LYS A 310 -19.71 -10.70 18.40
N VAL A 311 -19.62 -12.03 18.25
CA VAL A 311 -20.55 -12.81 17.45
C VAL A 311 -21.11 -13.91 18.34
N GLY A 312 -22.39 -13.78 18.75
CA GLY A 312 -22.97 -14.62 19.78
C GLY A 312 -22.20 -14.46 21.11
N VAL A 313 -21.67 -15.57 21.63
CA VAL A 313 -20.86 -15.61 22.86
C VAL A 313 -19.36 -15.43 22.58
N ASN A 314 -18.94 -15.50 21.34
CA ASN A 314 -17.53 -15.49 20.95
C ASN A 314 -17.04 -14.06 20.66
N LYS A 315 -15.77 -13.79 21.00
CA LYS A 315 -15.02 -12.60 20.60
C LYS A 315 -14.04 -13.01 19.50
N VAL A 316 -14.25 -12.49 18.29
CA VAL A 316 -13.45 -12.81 17.10
C VAL A 316 -12.86 -11.55 16.46
N SER A 317 -11.76 -11.68 15.74
CA SER A 317 -11.28 -10.62 14.86
C SER A 317 -12.25 -10.43 13.69
N ASN A 318 -12.64 -9.20 13.39
CA ASN A 318 -13.57 -8.92 12.31
C ASN A 318 -12.89 -9.08 10.95
N HIS A 319 -13.19 -10.16 10.24
CA HIS A 319 -12.63 -10.45 8.92
C HIS A 319 -13.29 -9.62 7.79
N ARG A 320 -14.27 -8.76 8.08
CA ARG A 320 -14.66 -7.67 7.18
C ARG A 320 -13.63 -6.55 7.26
N ILE A 321 -12.47 -6.81 6.64
CA ILE A 321 -11.32 -5.88 6.65
C ILE A 321 -11.73 -4.55 6.02
N MET A 322 -11.71 -3.47 6.80
CA MET A 322 -12.20 -2.17 6.36
C MET A 322 -11.52 -1.00 7.10
N SER A 323 -11.68 0.20 6.55
CA SER A 323 -11.26 1.42 7.24
C SER A 323 -12.04 1.63 8.55
N PRO A 324 -11.39 2.08 9.64
CA PRO A 324 -12.05 2.47 10.89
C PRO A 324 -13.18 3.49 10.69
N LEU A 325 -13.07 4.39 9.71
CA LEU A 325 -14.11 5.36 9.35
C LEU A 325 -15.44 4.70 8.90
N LYS A 326 -15.37 3.47 8.38
CA LYS A 326 -16.54 2.69 7.95
C LYS A 326 -17.13 1.82 9.08
N ASN A 327 -16.51 1.83 10.25
CA ASN A 327 -16.88 1.03 11.41
C ASN A 327 -17.13 1.92 12.65
N ASP A 328 -17.69 3.10 12.44
CA ASP A 328 -18.09 4.06 13.48
C ASP A 328 -17.00 4.33 14.51
N MET A 329 -15.75 4.36 14.08
CA MET A 329 -14.53 4.54 14.92
C MET A 329 -14.38 3.48 16.04
N ARG A 330 -15.13 2.39 16.04
CA ARG A 330 -15.06 1.33 17.05
C ARG A 330 -13.65 0.78 17.26
N PRO A 331 -12.81 0.61 16.23
CA PRO A 331 -11.43 0.19 16.43
C PRO A 331 -10.64 1.15 17.33
N CYS A 332 -10.81 2.43 17.13
CA CYS A 332 -10.13 3.48 17.91
C CYS A 332 -10.59 3.46 19.39
N MET A 333 -11.89 3.28 19.60
CA MET A 333 -12.52 3.25 20.93
C MET A 333 -12.13 2.02 21.77
N GLN A 334 -11.37 1.08 21.22
CA GLN A 334 -10.78 -0.02 22.02
C GLN A 334 -9.63 0.47 22.90
N CYS A 335 -8.99 1.60 22.55
CA CYS A 335 -7.86 2.18 23.27
C CYS A 335 -8.11 3.64 23.67
N HIS A 336 -8.91 4.38 22.91
CA HIS A 336 -9.24 5.79 23.12
C HIS A 336 -10.58 5.93 23.85
N THR A 337 -10.67 6.90 24.76
CA THR A 337 -11.85 7.17 25.60
C THR A 337 -12.73 8.28 25.04
N GLU A 338 -12.25 9.01 24.04
CA GLU A 338 -12.97 10.10 23.39
C GLU A 338 -14.13 9.59 22.56
N SER A 339 -15.07 10.47 22.25
CA SER A 339 -16.23 10.13 21.42
C SER A 339 -15.82 9.76 19.98
N ALA A 340 -16.62 8.91 19.34
CA ALA A 340 -16.41 8.54 17.93
C ALA A 340 -16.37 9.76 17.01
N GLU A 341 -17.22 10.78 17.29
CA GLU A 341 -17.26 12.01 16.52
C GLU A 341 -15.97 12.81 16.64
N TRP A 342 -15.45 12.96 17.87
CA TRP A 342 -14.16 13.64 18.10
C TRP A 342 -13.02 12.91 17.39
N LEU A 343 -12.94 11.59 17.56
CA LEU A 343 -11.91 10.76 16.89
C LEU A 343 -11.99 10.87 15.37
N LYS A 344 -13.19 10.83 14.79
CA LYS A 344 -13.40 11.07 13.36
C LYS A 344 -12.93 12.46 12.93
N GLY A 345 -13.20 13.48 13.76
CA GLY A 345 -12.74 14.85 13.53
C GLY A 345 -11.21 14.93 13.46
N GLN A 346 -10.49 14.22 14.35
CA GLN A 346 -9.03 14.17 14.32
C GLN A 346 -8.50 13.50 13.05
N VAL A 347 -9.10 12.37 12.63
CA VAL A 347 -8.73 11.70 11.38
C VAL A 347 -8.89 12.65 10.19
N LEU A 348 -10.03 13.30 10.07
CA LEU A 348 -10.29 14.23 8.97
C LEU A 348 -9.37 15.44 8.98
N ALA A 349 -9.05 16.00 10.14
CA ALA A 349 -8.10 17.12 10.26
C ALA A 349 -6.68 16.72 9.81
N ILE A 350 -6.23 15.49 10.11
CA ILE A 350 -4.95 14.95 9.62
C ILE A 350 -4.99 14.79 8.10
N GLN A 351 -6.06 14.20 7.59
CA GLN A 351 -6.23 13.98 6.15
C GLN A 351 -6.31 15.29 5.38
N ASP A 352 -6.99 16.32 5.90
CA ASP A 352 -7.06 17.65 5.28
C ASP A 352 -5.69 18.30 5.14
N ARG A 353 -4.86 18.24 6.19
CA ARG A 353 -3.49 18.79 6.14
C ARG A 353 -2.61 18.03 5.13
N THR A 354 -2.71 16.71 5.13
CA THR A 354 -1.95 15.87 4.19
C THR A 354 -2.39 16.10 2.76
N ALA A 355 -3.70 16.13 2.48
CA ALA A 355 -4.25 16.39 1.15
C ALA A 355 -3.85 17.78 0.62
N SER A 356 -3.88 18.81 1.49
CA SER A 356 -3.40 20.14 1.15
C SER A 356 -1.94 20.11 0.68
N LEU A 357 -1.05 19.47 1.43
CA LEU A 357 0.36 19.34 1.05
C LEU A 357 0.56 18.46 -0.19
N MET A 358 -0.23 17.37 -0.34
CA MET A 358 -0.19 16.52 -1.53
C MET A 358 -0.50 17.30 -2.80
N VAL A 359 -1.54 18.12 -2.78
CA VAL A 359 -1.91 18.98 -3.93
C VAL A 359 -0.76 19.94 -4.25
N ARG A 360 -0.22 20.63 -3.25
CA ARG A 360 0.93 21.56 -3.42
C ARG A 360 2.14 20.87 -4.02
N SER A 361 2.61 19.82 -3.38
CA SER A 361 3.77 19.07 -3.83
C SER A 361 3.56 18.48 -5.22
N GLY A 362 2.38 17.97 -5.51
CA GLY A 362 2.03 17.37 -6.80
C GLY A 362 2.06 18.39 -7.95
N TYR A 363 1.44 19.55 -7.76
CA TYR A 363 1.46 20.62 -8.78
C TYR A 363 2.86 21.23 -8.95
N ALA A 364 3.62 21.45 -7.87
CA ALA A 364 5.00 21.89 -7.97
C ALA A 364 5.87 20.90 -8.76
N THR A 365 5.72 19.61 -8.49
CA THR A 365 6.45 18.54 -9.22
C THR A 365 6.02 18.49 -10.69
N ALA A 366 4.73 18.66 -10.99
CA ALA A 366 4.21 18.71 -12.37
C ALA A 366 4.74 19.93 -13.15
N THR A 367 4.89 21.07 -12.49
CA THR A 367 5.53 22.27 -13.06
C THR A 367 6.96 21.97 -13.48
N VAL A 368 7.74 21.31 -12.63
CA VAL A 368 9.11 20.90 -12.96
C VAL A 368 9.14 19.95 -14.17
N ALA A 369 8.22 18.98 -14.22
CA ALA A 369 8.13 18.08 -15.38
C ALA A 369 7.87 18.84 -16.69
N LYS A 370 7.02 19.85 -16.68
CA LYS A 370 6.78 20.72 -17.86
C LYS A 370 8.00 21.57 -18.22
N LEU A 371 8.77 22.04 -17.27
CA LEU A 371 10.04 22.74 -17.53
C LEU A 371 11.08 21.81 -18.18
N PHE A 372 11.14 20.55 -17.78
CA PHE A 372 11.95 19.55 -18.52
C PHE A 372 11.46 19.35 -19.95
N GLU A 373 10.15 19.26 -20.16
CA GLU A 373 9.60 19.19 -21.53
C GLU A 373 10.04 20.40 -22.38
N MET A 374 10.01 21.63 -21.81
CA MET A 374 10.49 22.82 -22.48
C MET A 374 12.00 22.77 -22.76
N ALA A 375 12.80 22.28 -21.82
CA ALA A 375 14.25 22.13 -21.99
C ALA A 375 14.58 21.11 -23.09
N ASN A 376 13.88 19.98 -23.13
CA ASN A 376 14.05 18.95 -24.16
C ASN A 376 13.69 19.49 -25.55
N LYS A 377 12.55 20.18 -25.68
CA LYS A 377 12.16 20.84 -26.95
C LYS A 377 13.17 21.91 -27.39
N ALA A 378 13.76 22.65 -26.46
CA ALA A 378 14.81 23.62 -26.77
C ALA A 378 16.08 22.91 -27.30
N GLN A 379 16.49 21.79 -26.72
CA GLN A 379 17.61 20.98 -27.22
C GLN A 379 17.34 20.43 -28.62
N GLU A 380 16.14 19.88 -28.83
CA GLU A 380 15.69 19.38 -30.14
C GLU A 380 15.70 20.48 -31.22
N SER A 381 15.45 21.73 -30.83
CA SER A 381 15.54 22.90 -31.73
C SER A 381 16.96 23.46 -31.88
N GLY A 382 17.98 22.77 -31.36
CA GLY A 382 19.38 23.14 -31.49
C GLY A 382 19.91 24.15 -30.43
N LYS A 383 19.11 24.50 -29.43
CA LYS A 383 19.57 25.34 -28.32
C LYS A 383 20.45 24.56 -27.34
N LYS A 384 21.48 25.17 -26.81
CA LYS A 384 22.38 24.57 -25.84
C LYS A 384 21.84 24.80 -24.43
N ILE A 385 21.35 23.74 -23.81
CA ILE A 385 20.99 23.74 -22.39
C ILE A 385 22.23 23.45 -21.55
N ASP A 386 22.41 24.18 -20.44
CA ASP A 386 23.46 23.94 -19.45
C ASP A 386 23.24 22.57 -18.79
N GLN A 387 24.03 21.57 -19.21
CA GLN A 387 23.86 20.18 -18.79
C GLN A 387 24.05 19.98 -17.27
N ALA A 388 24.95 20.73 -16.64
CA ALA A 388 25.18 20.63 -15.20
C ALA A 388 23.95 21.09 -14.40
N LEU A 389 23.29 22.17 -14.86
CA LEU A 389 22.03 22.60 -14.25
C LEU A 389 20.90 21.59 -14.50
N TYR A 390 20.82 21.06 -15.72
CA TYR A 390 19.82 20.08 -16.13
C TYR A 390 19.92 18.78 -15.29
N ASP A 391 21.13 18.23 -15.17
CA ASP A 391 21.36 16.97 -14.42
C ASP A 391 21.08 17.17 -12.93
N LYS A 392 21.50 18.30 -12.36
CA LYS A 392 21.19 18.59 -10.96
C LYS A 392 19.70 18.83 -10.72
N ALA A 393 19.00 19.44 -11.66
CA ALA A 393 17.56 19.60 -11.61
C ALA A 393 16.86 18.24 -11.68
N LYS A 394 17.36 17.31 -12.52
CA LYS A 394 16.85 15.93 -12.59
C LYS A 394 16.98 15.22 -11.24
N ASP A 395 18.12 15.31 -10.57
CA ASP A 395 18.30 14.73 -9.24
C ASP A 395 17.25 15.23 -8.25
N TYR A 396 17.01 16.54 -8.22
CA TYR A 396 15.99 17.11 -7.34
C TYR A 396 14.56 16.76 -7.77
N TYR A 397 14.31 16.63 -9.07
CA TYR A 397 13.01 16.20 -9.58
C TYR A 397 12.68 14.77 -9.14
N GLU A 398 13.62 13.85 -9.23
CA GLU A 398 13.43 12.46 -8.77
C GLU A 398 13.16 12.42 -7.26
N GLU A 399 13.89 13.20 -6.45
CA GLU A 399 13.63 13.35 -5.01
C GLU A 399 12.23 13.89 -4.72
N ALA A 400 11.77 14.89 -5.48
CA ALA A 400 10.42 15.44 -5.35
C ALA A 400 9.36 14.43 -5.77
N PHE A 401 9.53 13.81 -6.95
CA PHE A 401 8.59 12.87 -7.54
C PHE A 401 8.34 11.65 -6.64
N TYR A 402 9.40 10.97 -6.20
CA TYR A 402 9.24 9.78 -5.38
C TYR A 402 8.57 10.07 -4.03
N ARG A 403 8.87 11.21 -3.42
CA ARG A 403 8.22 11.64 -2.17
C ARG A 403 6.75 11.98 -2.35
N ALA A 404 6.41 12.71 -3.41
CA ALA A 404 5.01 13.03 -3.72
C ALA A 404 4.20 11.76 -4.00
N VAL A 405 4.77 10.81 -4.76
CA VAL A 405 4.12 9.53 -5.10
C VAL A 405 4.02 8.63 -3.87
N PHE A 406 5.02 8.60 -2.99
CA PHE A 406 4.98 7.79 -1.77
C PHE A 406 3.77 8.14 -0.90
N VAL A 407 3.57 9.42 -0.57
CA VAL A 407 2.40 9.83 0.21
C VAL A 407 1.11 9.76 -0.62
N GLY A 408 1.19 10.07 -1.93
CA GLY A 408 0.03 10.00 -2.83
C GLY A 408 -0.50 8.58 -3.08
N ALA A 409 0.35 7.56 -2.96
CA ALA A 409 -0.03 6.15 -3.10
C ALA A 409 -0.49 5.49 -1.79
N GLU A 410 -0.25 6.13 -0.65
CA GLU A 410 -0.60 5.68 0.68
C GLU A 410 -2.11 5.91 0.95
N ASN A 411 -2.85 4.86 1.31
CA ASN A 411 -4.31 4.89 1.31
C ASN A 411 -4.95 5.54 2.54
N SER A 412 -4.20 5.84 3.61
CA SER A 412 -4.75 6.53 4.79
C SER A 412 -4.83 8.05 4.65
N VAL A 413 -4.25 8.59 3.57
CA VAL A 413 -4.07 10.05 3.38
C VAL A 413 -3.30 10.64 4.57
N GLY A 414 -2.17 9.99 4.91
CA GLY A 414 -1.25 10.40 5.96
C GLY A 414 -1.63 10.00 7.39
N PHE A 415 -2.78 9.37 7.61
CA PHE A 415 -3.19 9.01 8.99
C PHE A 415 -2.26 7.96 9.62
N HIS A 416 -1.69 7.04 8.85
CA HIS A 416 -0.76 6.03 9.38
C HIS A 416 0.46 6.65 10.06
N ASN A 417 0.96 7.79 9.55
CA ASN A 417 2.03 8.56 10.19
C ASN A 417 1.96 10.03 9.78
N PRO A 418 1.15 10.84 10.48
CA PRO A 418 0.92 12.24 10.08
C PRO A 418 2.19 13.10 10.02
N THR A 419 3.05 12.93 11.00
CA THR A 419 4.30 13.69 11.11
C THR A 419 5.21 13.40 9.92
N GLU A 420 5.37 12.12 9.59
CA GLU A 420 6.22 11.69 8.48
C GLU A 420 5.61 12.06 7.12
N ALA A 421 4.30 11.94 6.95
CA ALA A 421 3.63 12.37 5.73
C ALA A 421 3.84 13.86 5.43
N MET A 422 3.70 14.71 6.45
CA MET A 422 3.94 16.15 6.32
C MET A 422 5.40 16.48 6.04
N ARG A 423 6.35 15.79 6.69
CA ARG A 423 7.80 15.95 6.45
C ARG A 423 8.13 15.60 5.00
N ILE A 424 7.71 14.42 4.55
CA ILE A 424 7.98 13.92 3.18
C ILE A 424 7.43 14.87 2.12
N LEU A 425 6.21 15.37 2.30
CA LEU A 425 5.59 16.31 1.34
C LEU A 425 6.24 17.70 1.39
N GLY A 426 6.68 18.15 2.56
CA GLY A 426 7.48 19.37 2.72
C GLY A 426 8.81 19.27 1.96
N ASP A 427 9.54 18.17 2.14
CA ASP A 427 10.78 17.89 1.43
C ASP A 427 10.54 17.78 -0.08
N SER A 428 9.47 17.09 -0.51
CA SER A 428 9.09 17.02 -1.93
C SER A 428 8.90 18.38 -2.55
N THR A 429 8.18 19.27 -1.88
CA THR A 429 7.94 20.64 -2.33
C THR A 429 9.24 21.43 -2.42
N ALA A 430 10.11 21.32 -1.41
CA ALA A 430 11.41 21.97 -1.39
C ALA A 430 12.32 21.50 -2.52
N PHE A 431 12.36 20.20 -2.81
CA PHE A 431 13.10 19.65 -3.94
C PHE A 431 12.52 20.10 -5.29
N ALA A 432 11.19 20.14 -5.42
CA ALA A 432 10.55 20.66 -6.63
C ALA A 432 10.96 22.13 -6.92
N PHE A 433 10.94 22.99 -5.92
CA PHE A 433 11.36 24.39 -6.10
C PHE A 433 12.85 24.53 -6.42
N LYS A 434 13.73 23.69 -5.84
CA LYS A 434 15.15 23.67 -6.24
C LYS A 434 15.32 23.26 -7.70
N ALA A 435 14.61 22.23 -8.14
CA ALA A 435 14.65 21.80 -9.54
C ALA A 435 14.10 22.87 -10.48
N GLU A 436 12.99 23.52 -10.13
CA GLU A 436 12.40 24.60 -10.89
C GLU A 436 13.38 25.77 -11.08
N GLY A 437 14.02 26.23 -9.99
CA GLY A 437 15.00 27.32 -10.05
C GLY A 437 16.17 27.03 -11.01
N LEU A 438 16.72 25.81 -10.95
CA LEU A 438 17.79 25.37 -11.84
C LEU A 438 17.35 25.30 -13.32
N LEU A 439 16.14 24.77 -13.59
CA LEU A 439 15.62 24.68 -14.95
C LEU A 439 15.30 26.05 -15.53
N ARG A 440 14.70 26.94 -14.76
CA ARG A 440 14.47 28.33 -15.19
C ARG A 440 15.78 29.03 -15.54
N GLN A 441 16.84 28.83 -14.74
CA GLN A 441 18.17 29.33 -15.03
C GLN A 441 18.76 28.72 -16.31
N ALA A 442 18.65 27.41 -16.50
CA ALA A 442 19.16 26.71 -17.69
C ALA A 442 18.45 27.16 -18.97
N LEU A 443 17.13 27.30 -18.91
CA LEU A 443 16.30 27.81 -20.02
C LEU A 443 16.61 29.25 -20.36
N ALA A 444 16.75 30.12 -19.35
CA ALA A 444 17.12 31.54 -19.56
C ALA A 444 18.50 31.65 -20.22
N LYS A 445 19.52 30.91 -19.79
CA LYS A 445 20.84 30.83 -20.43
C LYS A 445 20.76 30.41 -21.91
N ALA A 446 19.80 29.53 -22.23
CA ALA A 446 19.57 29.09 -23.61
C ALA A 446 18.68 30.05 -24.43
N GLY A 447 18.33 31.21 -23.90
CA GLY A 447 17.45 32.18 -24.57
C GLY A 447 16.01 31.66 -24.75
N VAL A 448 15.52 30.85 -23.80
CA VAL A 448 14.13 30.38 -23.76
C VAL A 448 13.37 31.21 -22.73
N ASN A 449 12.33 31.89 -23.17
CA ASN A 449 11.45 32.63 -22.26
C ASN A 449 10.50 31.64 -21.54
N VAL A 450 10.57 31.65 -20.22
CA VAL A 450 9.72 30.81 -19.37
C VAL A 450 8.67 31.70 -18.70
N PRO A 451 7.37 31.44 -18.91
CA PRO A 451 6.32 32.21 -18.26
C PRO A 451 6.39 32.03 -16.73
N VAL A 452 5.97 33.05 -15.98
CA VAL A 452 5.88 32.95 -14.51
C VAL A 452 5.00 31.77 -14.11
N LYS A 453 3.79 31.71 -14.69
CA LYS A 453 2.88 30.57 -14.55
C LYS A 453 3.06 29.61 -15.73
N VAL A 454 3.51 28.39 -15.47
CA VAL A 454 3.66 27.34 -16.47
C VAL A 454 2.31 26.67 -16.71
N ASP A 455 1.86 26.64 -17.96
CA ASP A 455 0.65 25.87 -18.30
C ASP A 455 0.96 24.37 -18.27
N LEU A 456 0.26 23.64 -17.41
CA LEU A 456 0.42 22.18 -17.25
C LEU A 456 -0.31 21.40 -18.34
N GLU A 457 -1.20 22.05 -19.11
CA GLU A 457 -1.99 21.44 -20.19
C GLU A 457 -2.69 20.14 -19.76
N LEU A 458 -3.22 20.09 -18.54
CA LEU A 458 -3.75 18.87 -17.90
C LEU A 458 -4.81 18.16 -18.73
N HIS A 459 -5.61 18.89 -19.51
CA HIS A 459 -6.61 18.35 -20.44
C HIS A 459 -6.02 17.34 -21.42
N LYS A 460 -4.78 17.58 -21.90
CA LYS A 460 -4.10 16.64 -22.84
C LYS A 460 -3.88 15.26 -22.23
N TYR A 461 -3.60 15.22 -20.93
CA TYR A 461 -3.33 13.99 -20.20
C TYR A 461 -4.61 13.32 -19.67
N LEU A 462 -5.63 14.10 -19.36
CA LEU A 462 -6.91 13.58 -18.87
C LEU A 462 -7.83 13.10 -20.00
N ASP A 463 -7.77 13.69 -21.18
CA ASP A 463 -8.66 13.38 -22.29
C ASP A 463 -8.14 12.23 -23.15
N ASN A 464 -6.83 12.04 -23.25
CA ASN A 464 -6.17 11.02 -24.08
C ASN A 464 -5.70 9.82 -23.24
N ARG A 465 -6.64 9.14 -22.57
CA ARG A 465 -6.36 7.96 -21.76
C ARG A 465 -6.98 6.72 -22.39
N GLY A 466 -6.42 5.56 -22.25
CA GLY A 466 -6.73 4.24 -22.80
C GLY A 466 -8.18 3.89 -23.14
N GLU A 467 -8.44 2.63 -23.39
CA GLU A 467 -9.75 2.14 -23.86
C GLU A 467 -10.84 2.23 -22.78
N LYS A 468 -10.49 1.87 -21.55
CA LYS A 468 -11.43 1.82 -20.39
C LYS A 468 -11.34 3.06 -19.52
N LYS A 469 -11.03 4.21 -20.10
CA LYS A 469 -10.89 5.45 -19.35
C LYS A 469 -12.17 5.83 -18.62
N LEU A 470 -12.01 6.21 -17.36
CA LEU A 470 -13.03 6.94 -16.63
C LEU A 470 -13.06 8.39 -17.12
N LYS A 471 -14.24 8.98 -17.23
CA LYS A 471 -14.35 10.38 -17.63
C LYS A 471 -13.78 11.27 -16.52
N ALA A 472 -12.90 12.18 -16.89
CA ALA A 472 -12.49 13.24 -15.99
C ALA A 472 -13.71 14.08 -15.60
N ASN A 473 -13.91 14.27 -14.31
CA ASN A 473 -14.97 15.11 -13.79
C ASN A 473 -14.34 16.20 -12.93
N PRO A 474 -14.31 17.45 -13.38
CA PRO A 474 -13.70 18.55 -12.63
C PRO A 474 -14.34 18.79 -11.25
N ASN A 475 -15.56 18.31 -11.03
CA ASN A 475 -16.18 18.36 -9.71
C ASN A 475 -15.58 17.37 -8.70
N PHE A 476 -14.80 16.39 -9.18
CA PHE A 476 -14.07 15.43 -8.32
C PHE A 476 -12.67 15.92 -7.96
N GLU A 477 -12.16 16.95 -8.64
CA GLU A 477 -10.87 17.51 -8.30
C GLU A 477 -10.84 17.95 -6.83
N PHE A 478 -9.87 17.45 -6.09
CA PHE A 478 -9.63 17.92 -4.74
C PHE A 478 -9.08 19.34 -4.76
N LYS A 479 -9.88 20.24 -4.26
CA LYS A 479 -9.43 21.60 -3.93
C LYS A 479 -8.71 21.56 -2.58
N ASP A 480 -7.74 22.45 -2.42
CA ASP A 480 -7.03 22.56 -1.16
C ASP A 480 -8.03 22.76 0.00
N PRO A 481 -8.10 21.84 0.97
CA PRO A 481 -9.07 21.92 2.07
C PRO A 481 -8.79 23.10 3.00
N THR A 482 -7.61 23.75 2.93
CA THR A 482 -7.27 24.96 3.68
C THR A 482 -7.63 26.25 2.94
N GLY A 483 -8.24 26.14 1.76
CA GLY A 483 -8.70 27.28 0.97
C GLY A 483 -7.60 28.05 0.25
N VAL A 484 -6.36 27.55 0.26
CA VAL A 484 -5.26 28.19 -0.47
C VAL A 484 -5.47 27.96 -1.97
N GLN A 485 -5.58 29.04 -2.73
CA GLN A 485 -5.62 28.96 -4.19
C GLN A 485 -4.17 28.91 -4.72
N TYR A 486 -3.88 27.89 -5.53
CA TYR A 486 -2.59 27.78 -6.21
C TYR A 486 -2.67 28.43 -7.57
N ASN A 487 -1.89 29.47 -7.73
CA ASN A 487 -1.55 30.06 -9.01
C ASN A 487 -0.17 29.55 -9.42
N PHE A 488 -0.06 28.22 -9.58
CA PHE A 488 1.13 27.65 -10.18
C PHE A 488 1.14 27.89 -11.68
#